data_0a9fea39b448e159fc1940e9482a0bfe
#
_entry.id   0a9fea39b448e159fc1940e9482a0bfe
#
_cell.length_a   1.000
_cell.length_b   1.000
_cell.length_c   1.000
_cell.angle_alpha   90.00
_cell.angle_beta   90.00
_cell.angle_gamma   90.00
#
_symmetry.space_group_name_H-M   'P 1'
#
loop_
_entity.id
_entity.type
_entity.pdbx_description
1 polymer ?
#
loop_
_entity_poly.entity_id
_entity_poly.type
_entity_poly.pdbx_seq_one_letter_code
_entity_poly.pdbx_strand_id
1 'polypeptide(L)'
;KVGALILLTQENNLNEIIETGVTINAVISKPLIENIFFKNSPLHDGAMVIANNKICAARCILPITQNINLPGSYGLRHRAGIGITENSDCIALVVSEETGSIRIINSGRVYDVKASEMKAKIKELSNKKSIDS
;
A
#
# COMPACT_ATOMS: atom_id res chain seq x y z
N LYS A 1 -1.48 -5.10 17.58
CA LYS A 1 -0.98 -4.43 16.39
C LYS A 1 -1.76 -4.87 15.18
N VAL A 2 -1.97 -3.96 14.26
CA VAL A 2 -2.80 -4.18 13.09
C VAL A 2 -1.94 -4.10 11.84
N GLY A 3 -2.04 -5.09 10.96
CA GLY A 3 -1.36 -5.07 9.68
C GLY A 3 -2.17 -4.32 8.64
N ALA A 4 -1.50 -3.71 7.68
CA ALA A 4 -2.16 -2.96 6.62
C ALA A 4 -1.31 -2.93 5.35
N LEU A 5 -2.01 -2.89 4.21
CA LEU A 5 -1.39 -2.65 2.91
C LEU A 5 -2.24 -1.61 2.20
N ILE A 6 -1.64 -0.45 1.94
CA ILE A 6 -2.33 0.68 1.30
C ILE A 6 -1.55 1.08 0.06
N LEU A 7 -2.25 1.21 -1.06
CA LEU A 7 -1.65 1.64 -2.32
C LEU A 7 -2.08 3.07 -2.63
N LEU A 8 -1.10 3.94 -2.88
CA LEU A 8 -1.34 5.30 -3.31
C LEU A 8 -1.07 5.37 -4.81
N THR A 9 -2.11 5.65 -5.60
CA THR A 9 -1.95 5.73 -7.05
C THR A 9 -1.22 7.00 -7.45
N GLN A 10 -0.50 6.93 -8.56
CA GLN A 10 0.10 8.10 -9.18
C GLN A 10 -0.45 8.21 -10.61
N GLU A 11 0.40 8.16 -11.65
CA GLU A 11 -0.09 8.28 -13.02
C GLU A 11 -0.74 7.01 -13.55
N ASN A 12 -0.19 5.85 -13.19
CA ASN A 12 -0.82 4.59 -13.59
C ASN A 12 -2.09 4.36 -12.79
N ASN A 13 -3.19 4.08 -13.45
CA ASN A 13 -4.40 3.71 -12.72
C ASN A 13 -4.27 2.26 -12.25
N LEU A 14 -4.99 1.93 -11.21
CA LEU A 14 -5.03 0.59 -10.65
C LEU A 14 -6.43 -0.01 -10.80
N ASN A 15 -7.13 0.32 -11.89
CA ASN A 15 -8.52 -0.08 -12.08
C ASN A 15 -8.73 -1.59 -12.02
N GLU A 16 -7.81 -2.36 -12.61
CA GLU A 16 -7.92 -3.83 -12.55
C GLU A 16 -7.82 -4.34 -11.12
N ILE A 17 -6.97 -3.72 -10.31
CA ILE A 17 -6.82 -4.09 -8.90
C ILE A 17 -8.06 -3.66 -8.12
N ILE A 18 -8.53 -2.44 -8.35
CA ILE A 18 -9.72 -1.89 -7.66
C ILE A 18 -10.93 -2.80 -7.89
N GLU A 19 -11.10 -3.31 -9.11
CA GLU A 19 -12.23 -4.17 -9.45
C GLU A 19 -12.25 -5.50 -8.69
N THR A 20 -11.10 -5.95 -8.18
CA THR A 20 -11.04 -7.19 -7.39
C THR A 20 -11.55 -7.01 -5.97
N GLY A 21 -11.66 -5.78 -5.50
CA GLY A 21 -12.01 -5.48 -4.12
C GLY A 21 -13.44 -5.00 -3.94
N VAL A 22 -13.69 -4.49 -2.76
CA VAL A 22 -14.98 -3.90 -2.39
C VAL A 22 -14.90 -2.39 -2.60
N THR A 23 -15.83 -1.83 -3.35
CA THR A 23 -15.89 -0.39 -3.59
C THR A 23 -16.25 0.34 -2.31
N ILE A 24 -15.42 1.32 -1.92
CA ILE A 24 -15.65 2.15 -0.73
C ILE A 24 -16.07 3.57 -1.14
N ASN A 25 -15.29 4.19 -2.00
CA ASN A 25 -15.54 5.54 -2.53
C ASN A 25 -15.84 6.56 -1.42
N ALA A 26 -14.92 6.69 -0.46
CA ALA A 26 -15.10 7.53 0.71
C ALA A 26 -13.93 8.48 0.91
N VAL A 27 -14.21 9.57 1.63
CA VAL A 27 -13.18 10.52 2.05
C VAL A 27 -12.17 9.82 2.97
N ILE A 28 -10.90 10.14 2.80
CA ILE A 28 -9.83 9.57 3.63
C ILE A 28 -10.02 10.06 5.07
N SER A 29 -10.09 9.12 6.01
CA SER A 29 -10.13 9.45 7.43
C SER A 29 -9.45 8.37 8.23
N LYS A 30 -8.78 8.76 9.30
CA LYS A 30 -8.10 7.83 10.19
C LYS A 30 -9.06 6.78 10.76
N PRO A 31 -10.24 7.17 11.30
CA PRO A 31 -11.17 6.16 11.82
C PRO A 31 -11.62 5.14 10.78
N LEU A 32 -11.86 5.56 9.55
CA LEU A 32 -12.28 4.64 8.51
C LEU A 32 -11.16 3.65 8.16
N ILE A 33 -9.92 4.15 8.02
CA ILE A 33 -8.78 3.30 7.75
C ILE A 33 -8.60 2.28 8.87
N GLU A 34 -8.66 2.72 10.12
CA GLU A 34 -8.52 1.83 11.27
C GLU A 34 -9.60 0.75 11.30
N ASN A 35 -10.84 1.12 10.96
CA ASN A 35 -11.95 0.16 10.93
C ASN A 35 -11.80 -0.85 9.78
N ILE A 36 -11.31 -0.41 8.63
CA ILE A 36 -11.10 -1.32 7.51
C ILE A 36 -10.06 -2.38 7.84
N PHE A 37 -8.97 -1.99 8.49
CA PHE A 37 -7.89 -2.91 8.82
C PHE A 37 -8.02 -3.60 10.17
N PHE A 38 -9.08 -3.31 10.91
CA PHE A 38 -9.35 -3.99 12.16
C PHE A 38 -9.40 -5.51 11.93
N LYS A 39 -8.75 -6.26 12.82
CA LYS A 39 -8.53 -7.71 12.64
C LYS A 39 -9.80 -8.49 12.32
N ASN A 40 -10.92 -8.11 12.89
CA ASN A 40 -12.19 -8.80 12.67
C ASN A 40 -13.05 -8.18 11.57
N SER A 41 -12.55 -7.15 10.91
CA SER A 41 -13.27 -6.53 9.80
C SER A 41 -13.25 -7.48 8.59
N PRO A 42 -14.38 -7.66 7.90
CA PRO A 42 -14.38 -8.43 6.66
C PRO A 42 -13.55 -7.79 5.55
N LEU A 43 -13.09 -6.54 5.72
CA LEU A 43 -12.32 -5.81 4.72
C LEU A 43 -10.83 -5.75 5.04
N HIS A 44 -10.36 -6.35 6.15
CA HIS A 44 -8.97 -6.18 6.59
C HIS A 44 -7.95 -6.91 5.70
N ASP A 45 -8.37 -7.98 5.05
CA ASP A 45 -7.49 -8.77 4.21
C ASP A 45 -7.39 -8.12 2.83
N GLY A 46 -6.20 -8.16 2.22
CA GLY A 46 -5.97 -7.51 0.93
C GLY A 46 -5.51 -6.07 1.05
N ALA A 47 -5.60 -5.34 -0.03
CA ALA A 47 -5.08 -3.99 -0.13
C ALA A 47 -6.19 -2.94 -0.20
N MET A 48 -5.93 -1.78 0.41
CA MET A 48 -6.74 -0.59 0.23
C MET A 48 -6.11 0.24 -0.89
N VAL A 49 -6.92 0.77 -1.78
CA VAL A 49 -6.43 1.65 -2.86
C VAL A 49 -6.95 3.06 -2.63
N ILE A 50 -6.02 4.01 -2.59
CA ILE A 50 -6.33 5.43 -2.48
C ILE A 50 -5.98 6.10 -3.81
N ALA A 51 -6.94 6.80 -4.38
CA ALA A 51 -6.79 7.53 -5.63
C ALA A 51 -7.64 8.80 -5.57
N ASN A 52 -7.15 9.88 -6.16
CA ASN A 52 -7.88 11.14 -6.22
C ASN A 52 -8.38 11.63 -4.85
N ASN A 53 -7.54 11.47 -3.83
CA ASN A 53 -7.83 11.86 -2.45
C ASN A 53 -9.02 11.12 -1.83
N LYS A 54 -9.31 9.92 -2.33
CA LYS A 54 -10.39 9.10 -1.79
C LYS A 54 -9.93 7.67 -1.57
N ILE A 55 -10.54 7.00 -0.58
CA ILE A 55 -10.42 5.56 -0.44
C ILE A 55 -11.35 4.96 -1.48
N CYS A 56 -10.78 4.44 -2.56
CA CYS A 56 -11.55 3.90 -3.67
C CYS A 56 -12.10 2.52 -3.37
N ALA A 57 -11.26 1.65 -2.81
CA ALA A 57 -11.62 0.26 -2.57
C ALA A 57 -10.79 -0.33 -1.45
N ALA A 58 -11.27 -1.42 -0.89
CA ALA A 58 -10.55 -2.20 0.11
C ALA A 58 -10.66 -3.68 -0.26
N ARG A 59 -9.89 -4.52 0.41
CA ARG A 59 -9.84 -5.96 0.14
C ARG A 59 -9.50 -6.29 -1.31
N CYS A 60 -8.65 -5.45 -1.92
CA CYS A 60 -8.19 -5.69 -3.28
C CYS A 60 -7.12 -6.77 -3.29
N ILE A 61 -7.11 -7.56 -4.36
CA ILE A 61 -6.19 -8.70 -4.50
C ILE A 61 -5.03 -8.30 -5.40
N LEU A 62 -3.82 -8.52 -4.92
CA LEU A 62 -2.59 -8.18 -5.64
C LEU A 62 -1.80 -9.43 -6.01
N PRO A 63 -1.09 -9.40 -7.15
CA PRO A 63 -0.12 -10.44 -7.44
C PRO A 63 1.03 -10.36 -6.43
N ILE A 64 1.64 -11.50 -6.13
CA ILE A 64 2.77 -11.58 -5.23
C ILE A 64 4.05 -11.64 -6.07
N THR A 65 5.10 -10.92 -5.64
CA THR A 65 6.37 -10.91 -6.35
C THR A 65 6.93 -12.32 -6.51
N GLN A 66 7.54 -12.59 -7.65
CA GLN A 66 8.25 -13.84 -7.93
C GLN A 66 9.70 -13.82 -7.44
N ASN A 67 10.15 -12.71 -6.87
CA ASN A 67 11.51 -12.58 -6.38
C ASN A 67 11.72 -13.46 -5.16
N ILE A 68 12.56 -14.49 -5.27
CA ILE A 68 12.84 -15.46 -4.21
C ILE A 68 13.97 -15.00 -3.29
N ASN A 69 14.66 -13.91 -3.63
CA ASN A 69 15.81 -13.42 -2.87
C ASN A 69 15.43 -12.40 -1.78
N LEU A 70 14.15 -12.28 -1.49
CA LEU A 70 13.67 -11.36 -0.46
C LEU A 70 13.92 -11.93 0.93
N PRO A 71 14.13 -11.06 1.94
CA PRO A 71 14.24 -11.52 3.32
C PRO A 71 13.07 -12.40 3.72
N GLY A 72 13.34 -13.48 4.45
CA GLY A 72 12.30 -14.39 4.92
C GLY A 72 11.34 -13.74 5.90
N SER A 73 11.74 -12.61 6.52
CA SER A 73 10.89 -11.86 7.42
C SER A 73 9.77 -11.09 6.71
N TYR A 74 9.85 -10.96 5.38
CA TYR A 74 8.79 -10.29 4.63
C TYR A 74 7.57 -11.19 4.52
N GLY A 75 6.43 -10.72 5.07
CA GLY A 75 5.16 -11.43 4.96
C GLY A 75 4.46 -11.18 3.62
N LEU A 76 3.23 -11.67 3.52
CA LEU A 76 2.46 -11.55 2.28
C LEU A 76 2.21 -10.10 1.85
N ARG A 77 1.94 -9.20 2.81
CA ARG A 77 1.70 -7.79 2.48
C ARG A 77 2.95 -7.13 1.88
N HIS A 78 4.12 -7.43 2.42
CA HIS A 78 5.38 -6.91 1.88
C HIS A 78 5.61 -7.41 0.46
N ARG A 79 5.41 -8.70 0.24
CA ARG A 79 5.62 -9.31 -1.07
C ARG A 79 4.62 -8.79 -2.10
N ALA A 80 3.37 -8.58 -1.70
CA ALA A 80 2.35 -8.00 -2.56
C ALA A 80 2.70 -6.55 -2.94
N GLY A 81 3.16 -5.76 -1.97
CA GLY A 81 3.60 -4.38 -2.22
C GLY A 81 4.76 -4.30 -3.18
N ILE A 82 5.75 -5.19 -3.03
CA ILE A 82 6.87 -5.26 -3.96
C ILE A 82 6.37 -5.61 -5.36
N GLY A 83 5.52 -6.64 -5.46
CA GLY A 83 4.99 -7.08 -6.76
C GLY A 83 4.27 -6.00 -7.53
N ILE A 84 3.36 -5.28 -6.87
CA ILE A 84 2.59 -4.23 -7.56
C ILE A 84 3.49 -3.05 -7.93
N THR A 85 4.45 -2.69 -7.10
CA THR A 85 5.33 -1.55 -7.38
C THR A 85 6.40 -1.87 -8.43
N GLU A 86 6.66 -3.13 -8.72
CA GLU A 86 7.53 -3.53 -9.82
C GLU A 86 6.89 -3.25 -11.18
N ASN A 87 5.55 -3.23 -11.24
CA ASN A 87 4.79 -3.12 -12.48
C ASN A 87 3.92 -1.87 -12.56
N SER A 88 4.00 -1.00 -11.58
CA SER A 88 3.19 0.21 -11.50
C SER A 88 3.97 1.30 -10.77
N ASP A 89 3.64 2.55 -11.03
CA ASP A 89 4.28 3.68 -10.35
C ASP A 89 3.67 3.99 -8.99
N CYS A 90 2.79 3.14 -8.48
CA CYS A 90 2.15 3.38 -7.19
C CYS A 90 3.15 3.33 -6.04
N ILE A 91 2.76 3.94 -4.92
CA ILE A 91 3.51 3.87 -3.67
C ILE A 91 2.71 2.96 -2.74
N ALA A 92 3.36 1.93 -2.19
CA ALA A 92 2.72 1.02 -1.25
C ALA A 92 3.18 1.32 0.17
N LEU A 93 2.22 1.34 1.10
CA LEU A 93 2.49 1.48 2.53
C LEU A 93 2.17 0.15 3.19
N VAL A 94 3.12 -0.42 3.89
CA VAL A 94 2.94 -1.69 4.59
C VAL A 94 3.18 -1.50 6.07
N VAL A 95 2.20 -1.88 6.89
CA VAL A 95 2.34 -1.91 8.34
C VAL A 95 2.37 -3.36 8.78
N SER A 96 3.41 -3.73 9.52
CA SER A 96 3.56 -5.10 10.02
C SER A 96 2.61 -5.35 11.18
N GLU A 97 1.84 -6.43 11.12
CA GLU A 97 0.98 -6.81 12.24
C GLU A 97 1.77 -7.36 13.43
N GLU A 98 3.00 -7.83 13.19
CA GLU A 98 3.84 -8.36 14.26
C GLU A 98 4.54 -7.26 15.05
N THR A 99 5.12 -6.28 14.35
CA THR A 99 5.97 -5.27 14.98
C THR A 99 5.39 -3.87 14.96
N GLY A 100 4.41 -3.60 14.08
CA GLY A 100 3.90 -2.24 13.86
C GLY A 100 4.83 -1.38 13.03
N SER A 101 5.94 -1.94 12.53
CA SER A 101 6.88 -1.18 11.70
C SER A 101 6.23 -0.79 10.37
N ILE A 102 6.65 0.38 9.86
CA ILE A 102 6.11 0.94 8.62
C ILE A 102 7.18 0.85 7.55
N ARG A 103 6.78 0.35 6.38
CA ARG A 103 7.63 0.33 5.20
C ARG A 103 6.91 0.96 4.04
N ILE A 104 7.65 1.74 3.28
CA ILE A 104 7.15 2.34 2.04
C ILE A 104 7.85 1.63 0.90
N ILE A 105 7.09 1.20 -0.10
CA ILE A 105 7.60 0.46 -1.24
C ILE A 105 7.27 1.22 -2.51
N ASN A 106 8.27 1.40 -3.37
CA ASN A 106 8.10 2.08 -4.65
C ASN A 106 9.14 1.54 -5.63
N SER A 107 8.72 1.24 -6.83
CA SER A 107 9.58 0.66 -7.87
C SER A 107 10.33 -0.60 -7.40
N GLY A 108 9.65 -1.40 -6.59
CA GLY A 108 10.21 -2.63 -6.04
C GLY A 108 11.20 -2.43 -4.89
N ARG A 109 11.48 -1.19 -4.49
CA ARG A 109 12.40 -0.88 -3.39
C ARG A 109 11.65 -0.64 -2.09
N VAL A 110 12.20 -1.17 -1.01
CA VAL A 110 11.58 -1.10 0.32
C VAL A 110 12.37 -0.11 1.19
N TYR A 111 11.66 0.82 1.79
CA TYR A 111 12.23 1.85 2.67
C TYR A 111 11.61 1.71 4.05
N ASP A 112 12.46 1.50 5.07
CA ASP A 112 12.01 1.52 6.45
C ASP A 112 11.84 2.96 6.89
N VAL A 113 10.68 3.31 7.44
CA VAL A 113 10.41 4.68 7.88
C VAL A 113 9.76 4.69 9.25
N LYS A 114 10.00 5.77 9.98
CA LYS A 114 9.28 6.05 11.21
C LYS A 114 7.99 6.80 10.84
N ALA A 115 6.99 6.72 11.69
CA ALA A 115 5.72 7.41 11.44
C ALA A 115 5.94 8.91 11.15
N SER A 116 6.87 9.53 11.87
CA SER A 116 7.19 10.95 11.69
C SER A 116 7.85 11.27 10.35
N GLU A 117 8.43 10.26 9.68
CA GLU A 117 9.14 10.42 8.40
C GLU A 117 8.27 10.07 7.19
N MET A 118 7.13 9.48 7.43
CA MET A 118 6.30 8.89 6.36
C MET A 118 5.86 9.92 5.33
N LYS A 119 5.35 11.06 5.80
CA LYS A 119 4.86 12.11 4.91
C LYS A 119 5.95 12.64 3.98
N ALA A 120 7.13 12.89 4.54
CA ALA A 120 8.27 13.40 3.77
C ALA A 120 8.73 12.38 2.73
N LYS A 121 8.76 11.10 3.09
CA LYS A 121 9.19 10.05 2.17
C LYS A 121 8.20 9.88 1.02
N ILE A 122 6.92 9.91 1.29
CA ILE A 122 5.89 9.83 0.25
C ILE A 122 6.04 11.01 -0.72
N LYS A 123 6.23 12.21 -0.18
CA LYS A 123 6.41 13.40 -1.00
C LYS A 123 7.66 13.30 -1.87
N GLU A 124 8.77 12.82 -1.31
CA GLU A 124 10.02 12.61 -2.04
C GLU A 124 9.82 11.68 -3.22
N LEU A 125 9.18 10.54 -3.01
CA LEU A 125 8.96 9.54 -4.06
C LEU A 125 8.02 10.06 -5.14
N SER A 126 7.02 10.84 -4.77
CA SER A 126 6.10 11.46 -5.71
C SER A 126 6.80 12.54 -6.56
N ASN A 127 7.60 13.40 -5.92
CA ASN A 127 8.31 14.48 -6.61
C ASN A 127 9.41 13.97 -7.54
N LYS A 128 10.07 12.86 -7.15
CA LYS A 128 11.11 12.25 -7.97
C LYS A 128 10.60 11.91 -9.36
N LYS A 129 9.38 11.42 -9.44
CA LYS A 129 8.76 11.11 -10.71
C LYS A 129 8.47 12.36 -11.53
N SER A 130 8.02 13.44 -10.91
CA SER A 130 7.76 14.72 -11.56
C SER A 130 9.02 15.30 -12.16
N ILE A 131 10.17 15.11 -11.52
CA ILE A 131 11.46 15.61 -12.01
C ILE A 131 11.92 14.80 -13.21
N ASP A 132 11.65 13.51 -13.22
CA ASP A 132 12.09 12.61 -14.29
C ASP A 132 11.21 12.65 -15.54
N SER A 133 10.08 13.34 -15.47
CA SER A 133 9.14 13.43 -16.58
C SER A 133 9.42 14.60 -17.54
#